data_0b9ed658cb3da76fb148cb2133167602
#
_entry.id   0b9ed658cb3da76fb148cb2133167602
#
_cell.length_a   1.000
_cell.length_b   1.000
_cell.length_c   1.000
_cell.angle_alpha   90.00
_cell.angle_beta   90.00
_cell.angle_gamma   90.00
#
_symmetry.space_group_name_H-M   'P 1'
#
loop_
_entity.id
_entity.type
_entity.pdbx_description
1 polymer ?
#
loop_
_entity_poly.entity_id
_entity_poly.type
_entity_poly.pdbx_seq_one_letter_code
_entity_poly.pdbx_strand_id
1 'polypeptide(L)'
;SFVFGASCSLCGSMILPSCTQVPLTNRSQLNLYDSNLPIILMGGGVLGTPKIYPNERSLNQEVEKTYSRFLSKAKEDKILLDNTDESKKIEEIGKEIYTSLDTFYINKREKNPVENFNWQFALIESDTKNAWCMPGGKIAFYTGILPVCKNDDGIAAVMGHEIAHAFARH
;
A
#
# COMPACT_ATOMS: atom_id res chain seq x y z
N SER A 1 -16.97 -20.20 -17.51
CA SER A 1 -17.89 -19.06 -17.49
C SER A 1 -18.80 -19.13 -16.28
N PHE A 2 -18.46 -18.52 -15.18
CA PHE A 2 -19.45 -18.10 -14.16
C PHE A 2 -18.89 -16.86 -13.47
N VAL A 3 -19.49 -15.72 -13.82
CA VAL A 3 -19.29 -14.44 -13.15
C VAL A 3 -20.25 -14.44 -11.97
N PHE A 4 -19.74 -14.47 -10.73
CA PHE A 4 -20.53 -14.17 -9.55
C PHE A 4 -20.35 -12.68 -9.23
N GLY A 5 -21.33 -11.87 -9.63
CA GLY A 5 -21.49 -10.51 -9.16
C GLY A 5 -22.03 -10.53 -7.74
N ALA A 6 -21.22 -10.16 -6.75
CA ALA A 6 -21.70 -9.83 -5.42
C ALA A 6 -22.20 -8.39 -5.41
N SER A 7 -23.52 -8.23 -5.37
CA SER A 7 -24.22 -6.96 -5.21
C SER A 7 -24.00 -6.41 -3.81
N CYS A 8 -23.30 -5.30 -3.69
CA CYS A 8 -23.21 -4.55 -2.44
C CYS A 8 -24.46 -3.69 -2.26
N SER A 9 -25.36 -4.06 -1.35
CA SER A 9 -26.69 -3.46 -1.15
C SER A 9 -26.72 -2.07 -0.49
N LEU A 10 -25.60 -1.32 -0.44
CA LEU A 10 -25.50 -0.01 0.21
C LEU A 10 -24.89 1.09 -0.65
N CYS A 11 -24.64 0.85 -1.93
CA CYS A 11 -24.22 1.90 -2.87
C CYS A 11 -25.34 2.19 -3.84
N GLY A 12 -26.05 3.28 -3.61
CA GLY A 12 -26.97 3.86 -4.60
C GLY A 12 -26.22 4.17 -5.89
N SER A 13 -26.79 3.76 -6.99
CA SER A 13 -26.42 3.91 -8.40
C SER A 13 -25.37 4.97 -8.74
N MET A 14 -24.10 4.70 -8.51
CA MET A 14 -22.97 5.28 -9.23
C MET A 14 -22.08 4.12 -9.65
N ILE A 15 -21.73 4.08 -10.93
CA ILE A 15 -20.77 3.14 -11.50
C ILE A 15 -19.41 3.50 -10.89
N LEU A 16 -19.10 2.90 -9.73
CA LEU A 16 -17.78 3.01 -9.10
C LEU A 16 -16.91 1.87 -9.63
N PRO A 17 -15.65 2.16 -9.99
CA PRO A 17 -14.69 1.09 -10.30
C PRO A 17 -14.59 0.15 -9.10
N SER A 18 -14.55 -1.13 -9.39
CA SER A 18 -14.70 -2.24 -8.44
C SER A 18 -13.83 -2.12 -7.20
N CYS A 19 -14.46 -2.12 -6.01
CA CYS A 19 -13.76 -2.44 -4.77
C CYS A 19 -13.41 -3.92 -4.77
N THR A 20 -12.14 -4.27 -4.72
CA THR A 20 -11.66 -5.63 -4.48
C THR A 20 -11.36 -5.79 -2.99
N GLN A 21 -11.90 -6.84 -2.37
CA GLN A 21 -11.50 -7.24 -1.03
C GLN A 21 -10.18 -8.01 -1.10
N VAL A 22 -9.21 -7.60 -0.29
CA VAL A 22 -7.94 -8.33 -0.13
C VAL A 22 -8.21 -9.58 0.71
N PRO A 23 -8.00 -10.80 0.18
CA PRO A 23 -8.45 -12.05 0.83
C PRO A 23 -7.86 -12.30 2.22
N LEU A 24 -6.64 -11.79 2.49
CA LEU A 24 -5.94 -12.02 3.77
C LEU A 24 -6.31 -11.02 4.86
N THR A 25 -6.73 -9.81 4.51
CA THR A 25 -6.94 -8.73 5.49
C THR A 25 -8.38 -8.25 5.55
N ASN A 26 -9.27 -8.78 4.69
CA ASN A 26 -10.67 -8.36 4.54
C ASN A 26 -10.83 -6.84 4.29
N ARG A 27 -9.77 -6.19 3.79
CA ARG A 27 -9.72 -4.77 3.50
C ARG A 27 -10.35 -4.49 2.14
N SER A 28 -11.25 -3.51 2.08
CA SER A 28 -11.75 -2.99 0.80
C SER A 28 -10.70 -2.07 0.19
N GLN A 29 -10.24 -2.39 -1.00
CA GLN A 29 -9.27 -1.60 -1.75
C GLN A 29 -9.92 -1.05 -3.02
N LEU A 30 -9.74 0.23 -3.27
CA LEU A 30 -10.18 0.87 -4.52
C LEU A 30 -9.18 0.57 -5.62
N ASN A 31 -9.66 0.01 -6.74
CA ASN A 31 -8.89 -0.04 -7.98
C ASN A 31 -8.77 1.38 -8.53
N LEU A 32 -7.59 1.97 -8.41
CA LEU A 32 -7.33 3.36 -8.79
C LEU A 32 -6.80 3.52 -10.22
N TYR A 33 -6.77 2.44 -11.02
CA TYR A 33 -6.13 2.51 -12.32
C TYR A 33 -7.05 2.08 -13.49
N ASP A 34 -7.45 3.08 -14.24
CA ASP A 34 -7.69 2.99 -15.69
C ASP A 34 -6.69 3.94 -16.35
N SER A 35 -5.90 3.45 -17.30
CA SER A 35 -4.85 4.19 -18.01
C SER A 35 -5.32 5.49 -18.69
N ASN A 36 -6.61 5.71 -18.78
CA ASN A 36 -7.25 6.86 -19.40
C ASN A 36 -8.05 7.74 -18.43
N LEU A 37 -8.12 7.39 -17.15
CA LEU A 37 -8.81 8.18 -16.13
C LEU A 37 -7.81 8.88 -15.19
N PRO A 38 -8.12 10.11 -14.74
CA PRO A 38 -7.31 10.77 -13.73
C PRO A 38 -7.32 9.97 -12.43
N ILE A 39 -6.16 9.86 -11.79
CA ILE A 39 -5.98 9.11 -10.56
C ILE A 39 -6.77 9.78 -9.43
N ILE A 40 -7.70 9.06 -8.83
CA ILE A 40 -8.55 9.56 -7.76
C ILE A 40 -8.12 8.90 -6.44
N LEU A 41 -7.56 9.67 -5.52
CA LEU A 41 -7.32 9.24 -4.14
C LEU A 41 -8.48 9.69 -3.25
N MET A 42 -9.16 8.74 -2.62
CA MET A 42 -10.12 9.06 -1.57
C MET A 42 -9.36 9.23 -0.25
N GLY A 43 -9.22 10.47 0.21
CA GLY A 43 -8.72 10.78 1.54
C GLY A 43 -9.67 10.21 2.60
N GLY A 44 -9.14 9.42 3.53
CA GLY A 44 -9.88 8.88 4.67
C GLY A 44 -10.27 10.00 5.64
N GLY A 45 -11.40 10.62 5.39
CA GLY A 45 -12.06 11.58 6.29
C GLY A 45 -13.53 11.56 5.97
N VAL A 46 -14.37 11.72 6.99
CA VAL A 46 -15.81 11.85 6.84
C VAL A 46 -16.10 13.00 5.87
N LEU A 47 -16.55 12.71 4.63
CA LEU A 47 -16.79 13.64 3.53
C LEU A 47 -15.53 14.12 2.75
N GLY A 48 -14.53 13.28 2.57
CA GLY A 48 -13.41 13.60 1.65
C GLY A 48 -13.89 13.69 0.20
N THR A 49 -13.79 14.87 -0.42
CA THR A 49 -13.97 15.00 -1.87
C THR A 49 -12.85 14.25 -2.59
N PRO A 50 -13.15 13.47 -3.65
CA PRO A 50 -12.11 12.79 -4.42
C PRO A 50 -11.16 13.82 -5.02
N LYS A 51 -9.84 13.64 -4.78
CA LYS A 51 -8.82 14.47 -5.40
C LYS A 51 -8.37 13.84 -6.70
N ILE A 52 -8.42 14.63 -7.76
CA ILE A 52 -8.00 14.22 -9.10
C ILE A 52 -6.56 14.71 -9.31
N TYR A 53 -5.64 13.80 -9.65
CA TYR A 53 -4.25 14.13 -9.93
C TYR A 53 -4.00 14.08 -11.45
N PRO A 54 -3.57 15.18 -12.06
CA PRO A 54 -3.43 15.26 -13.52
C PRO A 54 -2.23 14.46 -14.06
N ASN A 55 -1.29 14.08 -13.21
CA ASN A 55 -0.11 13.31 -13.58
C ASN A 55 0.53 12.61 -12.37
N GLU A 56 1.41 11.64 -12.64
CA GLU A 56 2.12 10.85 -11.64
C GLU A 56 2.99 11.70 -10.69
N ARG A 57 3.57 12.80 -11.20
CA ARG A 57 4.40 13.70 -10.37
C ARG A 57 3.57 14.37 -9.27
N SER A 58 2.38 14.87 -9.60
CA SER A 58 1.50 15.52 -8.61
C SER A 58 0.95 14.52 -7.60
N LEU A 59 0.67 13.29 -8.03
CA LEU A 59 0.30 12.19 -7.14
C LEU A 59 1.43 11.89 -6.16
N ASN A 60 2.65 11.67 -6.65
CA ASN A 60 3.80 11.34 -5.81
C ASN A 60 4.10 12.45 -4.79
N GLN A 61 3.97 13.72 -5.16
CA GLN A 61 4.12 14.83 -4.22
C GLN A 61 3.08 14.82 -3.10
N GLU A 62 1.83 14.51 -3.41
CA GLU A 62 0.78 14.45 -2.39
C GLU A 62 0.92 13.21 -1.51
N VAL A 63 1.35 12.07 -2.07
CA VAL A 63 1.67 10.86 -1.31
C VAL A 63 2.80 11.14 -0.32
N GLU A 64 3.90 11.78 -0.76
CA GLU A 64 5.00 12.16 0.13
C GLU A 64 4.53 13.05 1.28
N LYS A 65 3.71 14.07 1.00
CA LYS A 65 3.14 14.94 2.03
C LYS A 65 2.24 14.17 3.00
N THR A 66 1.40 13.31 2.46
CA THR A 66 0.45 12.52 3.27
C THR A 66 1.20 11.54 4.16
N TYR A 67 2.18 10.84 3.61
CA TYR A 67 3.01 9.91 4.37
C TYR A 67 3.84 10.63 5.46
N SER A 68 4.44 11.76 5.12
CA SER A 68 5.19 12.58 6.10
C SER A 68 4.29 13.06 7.24
N ARG A 69 3.06 13.49 6.96
CA ARG A 69 2.09 13.87 8.00
C ARG A 69 1.70 12.68 8.87
N PHE A 70 1.47 11.51 8.25
CA PHE A 70 1.20 10.28 8.96
C PHE A 70 2.32 9.91 9.92
N LEU A 71 3.59 9.93 9.46
CA LEU A 71 4.74 9.64 10.31
C LEU A 71 4.91 10.67 11.43
N SER A 72 4.72 11.96 11.13
CA SER A 72 4.78 13.03 12.14
C SER A 72 3.74 12.81 13.23
N LYS A 73 2.50 12.48 12.83
CA LYS A 73 1.42 12.19 13.77
C LYS A 73 1.71 10.94 14.59
N ALA A 74 2.18 9.86 13.98
CA ALA A 74 2.56 8.63 14.67
C ALA A 74 3.70 8.85 15.67
N LYS A 75 4.62 9.78 15.37
CA LYS A 75 5.71 10.17 16.27
C LYS A 75 5.21 11.01 17.45
N GLU A 76 4.30 11.97 17.20
CA GLU A 76 3.64 12.75 18.26
C GLU A 76 2.86 11.85 19.22
N ASP A 77 2.14 10.89 18.69
CA ASP A 77 1.34 9.93 19.45
C ASP A 77 2.21 8.83 20.10
N LYS A 78 3.53 8.82 19.82
CA LYS A 78 4.52 7.86 20.33
C LYS A 78 4.22 6.41 19.93
N ILE A 79 3.57 6.21 18.78
CA ILE A 79 3.24 4.90 18.22
C ILE A 79 4.13 4.51 17.04
N LEU A 80 5.00 5.41 16.56
CA LEU A 80 6.01 5.09 15.56
C LEU A 80 7.16 4.33 16.20
N LEU A 81 7.37 3.08 15.81
CA LEU A 81 8.46 2.24 16.28
C LEU A 81 9.63 2.34 15.30
N ASP A 82 10.41 3.43 15.43
CA ASP A 82 11.67 3.59 14.71
C ASP A 82 12.83 2.99 15.54
N ASN A 83 13.79 2.35 14.87
CA ASN A 83 14.98 1.73 15.47
C ASN A 83 14.74 0.50 16.39
N THR A 84 13.57 -0.10 16.39
CA THR A 84 13.35 -1.40 17.06
C THR A 84 13.90 -2.54 16.17
N ASP A 85 14.11 -3.71 16.75
CA ASP A 85 14.59 -4.87 15.99
C ASP A 85 13.52 -5.31 14.97
N GLU A 86 12.24 -5.22 15.31
CA GLU A 86 11.13 -5.51 14.41
C GLU A 86 11.06 -4.50 13.25
N SER A 87 11.26 -3.20 13.50
CA SER A 87 11.24 -2.20 12.44
C SER A 87 12.40 -2.38 11.46
N LYS A 88 13.60 -2.70 11.96
CA LYS A 88 14.77 -3.02 11.14
C LYS A 88 14.53 -4.27 10.29
N LYS A 89 13.93 -5.30 10.88
CA LYS A 89 13.58 -6.53 10.19
C LYS A 89 12.61 -6.29 9.03
N ILE A 90 11.56 -5.48 9.26
CA ILE A 90 10.61 -5.08 8.19
C ILE A 90 11.34 -4.34 7.07
N GLU A 91 12.25 -3.43 7.40
CA GLU A 91 13.03 -2.70 6.42
C GLU A 91 13.96 -3.62 5.62
N GLU A 92 14.65 -4.57 6.28
CA GLU A 92 15.51 -5.58 5.63
C GLU A 92 14.71 -6.42 4.63
N ILE A 93 13.60 -7.01 5.07
CA ILE A 93 12.73 -7.84 4.22
C ILE A 93 12.23 -7.02 3.02
N GLY A 94 11.81 -5.79 3.26
CA GLY A 94 11.38 -4.90 2.18
C GLY A 94 12.49 -4.62 1.16
N LYS A 95 13.72 -4.37 1.63
CA LYS A 95 14.90 -4.18 0.78
C LYS A 95 15.24 -5.41 -0.06
N GLU A 96 15.17 -6.60 0.52
CA GLU A 96 15.41 -7.85 -0.20
C GLU A 96 14.38 -8.06 -1.32
N ILE A 97 13.09 -7.77 -1.05
CA ILE A 97 12.02 -7.94 -2.04
C ILE A 97 12.23 -6.98 -3.22
N TYR A 98 12.43 -5.67 -2.98
CA TYR A 98 12.56 -4.74 -4.11
C TYR A 98 13.88 -4.93 -4.86
N THR A 99 14.96 -5.34 -4.20
CA THR A 99 16.22 -5.70 -4.86
C THR A 99 16.05 -6.93 -5.75
N SER A 100 15.25 -7.90 -5.30
CA SER A 100 14.91 -9.08 -6.11
C SER A 100 14.07 -8.70 -7.34
N LEU A 101 13.15 -7.73 -7.20
CA LEU A 101 12.40 -7.18 -8.34
C LEU A 101 13.33 -6.51 -9.35
N ASP A 102 14.27 -5.67 -8.92
CA ASP A 102 15.26 -5.04 -9.80
C ASP A 102 16.05 -6.09 -10.56
N THR A 103 16.57 -7.10 -9.86
CA THR A 103 17.31 -8.20 -10.46
C THR A 103 16.48 -8.97 -11.49
N PHE A 104 15.21 -9.24 -11.20
CA PHE A 104 14.28 -9.91 -12.10
C PHE A 104 14.11 -9.14 -13.42
N TYR A 105 13.88 -7.82 -13.36
CA TYR A 105 13.68 -6.97 -14.53
C TYR A 105 14.98 -6.79 -15.34
N ILE A 106 16.14 -6.65 -14.66
CA ILE A 106 17.44 -6.63 -15.32
C ILE A 106 17.67 -7.92 -16.14
N ASN A 107 17.41 -9.09 -15.53
CA ASN A 107 17.56 -10.37 -16.19
C ASN A 107 16.62 -10.54 -17.39
N LYS A 108 15.41 -9.99 -17.30
CA LYS A 108 14.46 -9.96 -18.42
C LYS A 108 14.78 -8.93 -19.50
N ARG A 109 15.70 -8.01 -19.23
CA ARG A 109 15.99 -6.83 -20.08
C ARG A 109 14.73 -5.97 -20.27
N GLU A 110 13.89 -5.90 -19.27
CA GLU A 110 12.68 -5.10 -19.22
C GLU A 110 12.85 -3.96 -18.21
N LYS A 111 12.11 -2.87 -18.44
CA LYS A 111 12.10 -1.75 -17.50
C LYS A 111 11.33 -2.12 -16.24
N ASN A 112 11.93 -1.93 -15.06
CA ASN A 112 11.23 -2.10 -13.80
C ASN A 112 10.18 -0.98 -13.61
N PRO A 113 8.87 -1.29 -13.53
CA PRO A 113 7.82 -0.26 -13.37
C PRO A 113 7.91 0.54 -12.08
N VAL A 114 8.63 0.03 -11.08
CA VAL A 114 8.80 0.66 -9.76
C VAL A 114 10.23 1.14 -9.50
N GLU A 115 11.06 1.25 -10.54
CA GLU A 115 12.45 1.69 -10.44
C GLU A 115 12.63 3.08 -9.79
N ASN A 116 11.62 3.94 -9.95
CA ASN A 116 11.62 5.31 -9.43
C ASN A 116 10.88 5.44 -8.08
N PHE A 117 10.51 4.33 -7.45
CA PHE A 117 9.85 4.38 -6.16
C PHE A 117 10.85 4.76 -5.07
N ASN A 118 10.43 5.66 -4.20
CA ASN A 118 11.18 6.00 -2.99
C ASN A 118 10.67 5.15 -1.83
N TRP A 119 11.19 3.91 -1.75
CA TRP A 119 10.77 2.93 -0.77
C TRP A 119 11.03 3.41 0.65
N GLN A 120 10.00 3.39 1.46
CA GLN A 120 10.04 3.72 2.88
C GLN A 120 9.15 2.75 3.65
N PHE A 121 9.65 2.28 4.79
CA PHE A 121 8.99 1.30 5.64
C PHE A 121 8.78 1.90 7.02
N ALA A 122 7.60 1.72 7.60
CA ALA A 122 7.27 2.15 8.94
C ALA A 122 6.60 1.02 9.72
N LEU A 123 6.92 0.92 11.01
CA LEU A 123 6.21 0.06 11.95
C LEU A 123 5.44 0.94 12.94
N ILE A 124 4.15 0.69 13.05
CA ILE A 124 3.23 1.45 13.90
C ILE A 124 2.70 0.56 15.01
N GLU A 125 2.82 1.01 16.24
CA GLU A 125 2.25 0.32 17.39
C GLU A 125 0.72 0.41 17.35
N SER A 126 0.06 -0.71 17.13
CA SER A 126 -1.39 -0.82 17.07
C SER A 126 -1.82 -2.28 17.07
N ASP A 127 -2.90 -2.61 17.75
CA ASP A 127 -3.52 -3.95 17.73
C ASP A 127 -4.19 -4.29 16.40
N THR A 128 -4.29 -3.33 15.50
CA THR A 128 -4.90 -3.51 14.17
C THR A 128 -4.07 -4.48 13.34
N LYS A 129 -4.68 -5.56 12.88
CA LYS A 129 -4.05 -6.56 12.00
C LYS A 129 -4.05 -6.05 10.56
N ASN A 130 -3.13 -5.16 10.23
CA ASN A 130 -3.08 -4.52 8.92
C ASN A 130 -1.65 -4.17 8.50
N ALA A 131 -1.45 -4.12 7.19
CA ALA A 131 -0.35 -3.45 6.51
C ALA A 131 -0.93 -2.74 5.29
N TRP A 132 -0.22 -1.76 4.75
CA TRP A 132 -0.65 -1.08 3.52
C TRP A 132 0.55 -0.48 2.79
N CYS A 133 0.38 -0.30 1.49
CA CYS A 133 1.32 0.39 0.63
C CYS A 133 0.62 1.53 -0.12
N MET A 134 1.22 2.72 -0.10
CA MET A 134 0.80 3.84 -0.95
C MET A 134 1.63 3.86 -2.24
N PRO A 135 1.12 4.50 -3.31
CA PRO A 135 1.91 4.75 -4.50
C PRO A 135 3.29 5.33 -4.19
N GLY A 136 4.29 5.00 -4.99
CA GLY A 136 5.67 5.46 -4.77
C GLY A 136 6.43 4.71 -3.68
N GLY A 137 5.89 3.58 -3.15
CA GLY A 137 6.61 2.66 -2.26
C GLY A 137 6.61 3.07 -0.79
N LYS A 138 5.55 3.72 -0.31
CA LYS A 138 5.37 4.05 1.11
C LYS A 138 4.60 2.95 1.81
N ILE A 139 5.26 2.19 2.68
CA ILE A 139 4.70 1.00 3.32
C ILE A 139 4.62 1.22 4.83
N ALA A 140 3.49 0.82 5.42
CA ALA A 140 3.36 0.75 6.87
C ALA A 140 2.81 -0.61 7.30
N PHE A 141 3.42 -1.15 8.34
CA PHE A 141 2.97 -2.31 9.08
C PHE A 141 2.45 -1.87 10.44
N TYR A 142 1.42 -2.54 10.92
CA TYR A 142 0.95 -2.40 12.30
C TYR A 142 1.42 -3.60 13.12
N THR A 143 1.80 -3.38 14.38
CA THR A 143 2.30 -4.48 15.23
C THR A 143 1.31 -5.62 15.37
N GLY A 144 -0.01 -5.33 15.32
CA GLY A 144 -1.06 -6.34 15.41
C GLY A 144 -1.06 -7.39 14.29
N ILE A 145 -0.38 -7.14 13.14
CA ILE A 145 -0.27 -8.15 12.08
C ILE A 145 0.91 -9.11 12.30
N LEU A 146 1.93 -8.71 13.07
CA LEU A 146 3.14 -9.52 13.25
C LEU A 146 2.86 -10.92 13.82
N PRO A 147 1.98 -11.10 14.82
CA PRO A 147 1.60 -12.43 15.29
C PRO A 147 0.92 -13.28 14.23
N VAL A 148 0.24 -12.66 13.25
CA VAL A 148 -0.39 -13.37 12.12
C VAL A 148 0.67 -13.83 11.12
N CYS A 149 1.71 -13.01 10.90
CA CYS A 149 2.85 -13.35 10.05
C CYS A 149 3.67 -14.51 10.62
N LYS A 150 3.75 -14.65 11.95
CA LYS A 150 4.47 -15.69 12.72
C LYS A 150 5.99 -15.61 12.63
N ASN A 151 6.56 -15.37 11.46
CA ASN A 151 8.00 -15.36 11.17
C ASN A 151 8.30 -14.42 9.99
N ASP A 152 9.58 -14.34 9.63
CA ASP A 152 10.06 -13.49 8.53
C ASP A 152 9.44 -13.86 7.18
N ASP A 153 9.20 -15.16 6.90
CA ASP A 153 8.53 -15.60 5.67
C ASP A 153 7.10 -15.07 5.58
N GLY A 154 6.38 -15.04 6.70
CA GLY A 154 5.04 -14.47 6.77
C GLY A 154 5.04 -12.95 6.59
N ILE A 155 6.05 -12.24 7.13
CA ILE A 155 6.24 -10.81 6.91
C ILE A 155 6.54 -10.57 5.43
N ALA A 156 7.43 -11.36 4.82
CA ALA A 156 7.77 -11.27 3.40
C ALA A 156 6.55 -11.53 2.51
N ALA A 157 5.69 -12.47 2.86
CA ALA A 157 4.45 -12.75 2.12
C ALA A 157 3.48 -11.55 2.14
N VAL A 158 3.26 -10.94 3.31
CA VAL A 158 2.41 -9.75 3.45
C VAL A 158 3.06 -8.56 2.74
N MET A 159 4.36 -8.36 2.90
CA MET A 159 5.13 -7.29 2.23
C MET A 159 5.06 -7.41 0.71
N GLY A 160 5.29 -8.60 0.17
CA GLY A 160 5.19 -8.88 -1.26
C GLY A 160 3.79 -8.63 -1.81
N HIS A 161 2.75 -8.93 -1.02
CA HIS A 161 1.36 -8.63 -1.36
C HIS A 161 1.12 -7.12 -1.46
N GLU A 162 1.57 -6.33 -0.48
CA GLU A 162 1.43 -4.87 -0.49
C GLU A 162 2.25 -4.22 -1.61
N ILE A 163 3.46 -4.72 -1.87
CA ILE A 163 4.30 -4.28 -2.99
C ILE A 163 3.64 -4.60 -4.33
N ALA A 164 3.01 -5.77 -4.47
CA ALA A 164 2.29 -6.15 -5.69
C ALA A 164 1.10 -5.20 -5.98
N HIS A 165 0.41 -4.70 -4.94
CA HIS A 165 -0.62 -3.67 -5.12
C HIS A 165 -0.06 -2.35 -5.65
N ALA A 166 1.07 -1.90 -5.10
CA ALA A 166 1.75 -0.69 -5.60
C ALA A 166 2.27 -0.88 -7.03
N PHE A 167 2.76 -2.09 -7.35
CA PHE A 167 3.22 -2.49 -8.67
C PHE A 167 2.08 -2.51 -9.70
N ALA A 168 0.96 -3.13 -9.36
CA ALA A 168 -0.22 -3.21 -10.20
C ALA A 168 -1.01 -1.89 -10.25
N ARG A 169 -0.56 -0.87 -9.50
CA ARG A 169 -1.23 0.43 -9.37
C ARG A 169 -2.70 0.34 -8.96
N HIS A 170 -2.98 -0.64 -8.09
CA HIS A 170 -4.32 -0.84 -7.52
C HIS A 170 -4.61 0.11 -6.36
#